data_598b3b3652a5d9c910b525b6ae305f79
#
_entry.id   598b3b3652a5d9c910b525b6ae305f79
#
_cell.length_a   1.000
_cell.length_b   1.000
_cell.length_c   1.000
_cell.angle_alpha   90.00
_cell.angle_beta   90.00
_cell.angle_gamma   90.00
#
_symmetry.space_group_name_H-M   'P 1'
#
loop_
_entity.id
_entity.type
_entity.pdbx_description
1 polymer ?
#
loop_
_entity_poly.entity_id
_entity_poly.type
_entity_poly.pdbx_seq_one_letter_code
_entity_poly.pdbx_strand_id
1 'polypeptide(L)'
;LSVALITAVASMYASGIKSLIKYETLIKGDFHTAFYNVPTSDIDKFINNRNIEKLNITEGLGYAKIDSKNEDKPYAYLKGFTKDALNNLSVRVVKGRLPENTNEIVIPTHLKTNGRLDLKLNDSITLEVGKRIDSKGSELSQIDKYQNTAGEQLVEMQTKTYKIVGIIERPATNIEYYTAPGYTFITYIDNKN
;
A
#
# COMPACT_ATOMS: atom_id res chain seq x y z
N LEU A 1 15.92 -28.81 39.76
CA LEU A 1 16.14 -27.37 39.41
C LEU A 1 16.63 -27.22 37.95
N SER A 2 17.56 -28.04 37.49
CA SER A 2 18.18 -27.92 36.15
C SER A 2 17.18 -28.16 35.00
N VAL A 3 16.30 -29.12 35.12
CA VAL A 3 15.29 -29.45 34.08
C VAL A 3 14.29 -28.28 33.92
N ALA A 4 13.79 -27.73 35.03
CA ALA A 4 12.87 -26.61 35.00
C ALA A 4 13.49 -25.37 34.36
N LEU A 5 14.76 -25.10 34.59
CA LEU A 5 15.47 -23.98 34.00
C LEU A 5 15.64 -24.16 32.49
N ILE A 6 16.06 -25.36 32.05
CA ILE A 6 16.24 -25.68 30.65
C ILE A 6 14.91 -25.58 29.91
N THR A 7 13.81 -26.09 30.49
CA THR A 7 12.48 -26.00 29.89
C THR A 7 11.99 -24.55 29.80
N ALA A 8 12.25 -23.74 30.84
CA ALA A 8 11.89 -22.33 30.84
C ALA A 8 12.64 -21.56 29.73
N VAL A 9 13.95 -21.76 29.60
CA VAL A 9 14.77 -21.09 28.57
C VAL A 9 14.33 -21.55 27.17
N ALA A 10 14.10 -22.86 26.96
CA ALA A 10 13.62 -23.36 25.66
C ALA A 10 12.24 -22.79 25.28
N SER A 11 11.32 -22.69 26.25
CA SER A 11 9.99 -22.11 26.05
C SER A 11 10.05 -20.60 25.73
N MET A 12 10.91 -19.85 26.41
CA MET A 12 11.13 -18.43 26.14
C MET A 12 11.70 -18.22 24.73
N TYR A 13 12.69 -19.03 24.34
CA TYR A 13 13.27 -18.98 23.00
C TYR A 13 12.23 -19.29 21.92
N ALA A 14 11.49 -20.38 22.06
CA ALA A 14 10.44 -20.78 21.12
C ALA A 14 9.34 -19.70 21.00
N SER A 15 8.92 -19.11 22.12
CA SER A 15 7.92 -18.03 22.15
C SER A 15 8.46 -16.75 21.49
N GLY A 16 9.73 -16.41 21.75
CA GLY A 16 10.41 -15.28 21.13
C GLY A 16 10.47 -15.40 19.61
N ILE A 17 10.92 -16.55 19.10
CA ILE A 17 10.96 -16.82 17.65
C ILE A 17 9.55 -16.74 17.01
N LYS A 18 8.55 -17.36 17.62
CA LYS A 18 7.16 -17.27 17.12
C LYS A 18 6.65 -15.82 17.07
N SER A 19 6.96 -15.02 18.08
CA SER A 19 6.56 -13.62 18.13
C SER A 19 7.27 -12.80 17.07
N LEU A 20 8.56 -13.03 16.82
CA LEU A 20 9.31 -12.37 15.75
C LEU A 20 8.78 -12.74 14.37
N ILE A 21 8.54 -14.03 14.09
CA ILE A 21 7.96 -14.47 12.83
C ILE A 21 6.60 -13.82 12.62
N LYS A 22 5.73 -13.85 13.64
CA LYS A 22 4.41 -13.21 13.56
C LYS A 22 4.51 -11.70 13.30
N TYR A 23 5.44 -11.02 13.95
CA TYR A 23 5.68 -9.59 13.75
C TYR A 23 6.16 -9.29 12.32
N GLU A 24 7.13 -10.04 11.81
CA GLU A 24 7.63 -9.91 10.44
C GLU A 24 6.53 -10.18 9.40
N THR A 25 5.73 -11.24 9.59
CA THR A 25 4.60 -11.55 8.71
C THR A 25 3.55 -10.44 8.72
N LEU A 26 3.26 -9.85 9.88
CA LEU A 26 2.30 -8.74 9.98
C LEU A 26 2.80 -7.47 9.28
N ILE A 27 4.10 -7.20 9.33
CA ILE A 27 4.67 -5.97 8.74
C ILE A 27 4.99 -6.17 7.27
N LYS A 28 5.62 -7.28 6.91
CA LYS A 28 6.13 -7.51 5.53
C LYS A 28 5.17 -8.29 4.66
N GLY A 29 4.25 -9.04 5.24
CA GLY A 29 3.37 -9.98 4.56
C GLY A 29 3.88 -11.41 4.62
N ASP A 30 2.99 -12.36 4.32
CA ASP A 30 3.27 -13.81 4.31
C ASP A 30 3.66 -14.25 2.90
N PHE A 31 4.90 -13.94 2.50
CA PHE A 31 5.43 -14.36 1.20
C PHE A 31 6.91 -14.76 1.30
N HIS A 32 7.33 -15.68 0.43
CA HIS A 32 8.71 -16.17 0.40
C HIS A 32 9.65 -15.25 -0.42
N THR A 33 9.13 -14.62 -1.46
CA THR A 33 9.91 -13.79 -2.39
C THR A 33 9.06 -12.65 -2.93
N ALA A 34 9.68 -11.49 -3.15
CA ALA A 34 9.08 -10.36 -3.83
C ALA A 34 9.92 -9.94 -5.04
N PHE A 35 9.24 -9.69 -6.16
CA PHE A 35 9.82 -9.13 -7.35
C PHE A 35 9.29 -7.71 -7.53
N TYR A 36 10.20 -6.78 -7.81
CA TYR A 36 9.86 -5.36 -7.98
C TYR A 36 10.09 -4.92 -9.42
N ASN A 37 9.31 -3.95 -9.87
CA ASN A 37 9.41 -3.36 -11.19
C ASN A 37 9.32 -4.41 -12.32
N VAL A 38 8.43 -5.39 -12.15
CA VAL A 38 8.17 -6.41 -13.15
C VAL A 38 7.38 -5.78 -14.30
N PRO A 39 7.88 -5.81 -15.55
CA PRO A 39 7.11 -5.36 -16.70
C PRO A 39 5.79 -6.14 -16.83
N THR A 40 4.71 -5.47 -17.21
CA THR A 40 3.39 -6.11 -17.38
C THR A 40 3.45 -7.30 -18.35
N SER A 41 4.30 -7.21 -19.39
CA SER A 41 4.56 -8.31 -20.35
C SER A 41 5.12 -9.60 -19.73
N ASP A 42 5.70 -9.50 -18.54
CA ASP A 42 6.36 -10.62 -17.88
C ASP A 42 5.49 -11.27 -16.79
N ILE A 43 4.35 -10.66 -16.44
CA ILE A 43 3.44 -11.15 -15.39
C ILE A 43 2.95 -12.57 -15.71
N ASP A 44 2.64 -12.86 -16.97
CA ASP A 44 2.18 -14.18 -17.40
C ASP A 44 3.20 -15.30 -17.12
N LYS A 45 4.50 -14.98 -17.09
CA LYS A 45 5.54 -15.95 -16.73
C LYS A 45 5.44 -16.41 -15.27
N PHE A 46 4.95 -15.52 -14.40
CA PHE A 46 4.71 -15.83 -12.99
C PHE A 46 3.37 -16.55 -12.81
N ILE A 47 2.30 -16.08 -13.44
CA ILE A 47 0.96 -16.69 -13.36
C ILE A 47 0.99 -18.14 -13.82
N ASN A 48 1.70 -18.44 -14.90
CA ASN A 48 1.77 -19.77 -15.50
C ASN A 48 2.89 -20.65 -14.91
N ASN A 49 3.61 -20.19 -13.88
CA ASN A 49 4.70 -20.96 -13.30
C ASN A 49 4.18 -21.94 -12.23
N ARG A 50 4.23 -23.24 -12.54
CA ARG A 50 3.77 -24.33 -11.66
C ARG A 50 4.50 -24.43 -10.30
N ASN A 51 5.64 -23.75 -10.14
CA ASN A 51 6.38 -23.70 -8.88
C ASN A 51 5.90 -22.58 -7.96
N ILE A 52 4.98 -21.72 -8.43
CA ILE A 52 4.38 -20.65 -7.64
C ILE A 52 3.00 -21.10 -7.18
N GLU A 53 2.86 -21.32 -5.89
CA GLU A 53 1.58 -21.74 -5.28
C GLU A 53 0.61 -20.56 -5.15
N LYS A 54 1.12 -19.40 -4.74
CA LYS A 54 0.33 -18.19 -4.55
C LYS A 54 1.08 -16.98 -5.12
N LEU A 55 0.37 -16.16 -5.87
CA LEU A 55 0.90 -14.94 -6.47
C LEU A 55 0.06 -13.74 -6.03
N ASN A 56 0.68 -12.80 -5.33
CA ASN A 56 0.08 -11.52 -4.95
C ASN A 56 0.64 -10.43 -5.87
N ILE A 57 -0.21 -9.83 -6.68
CA ILE A 57 0.19 -8.76 -7.59
C ILE A 57 -0.29 -7.42 -7.02
N THR A 58 0.62 -6.45 -6.99
CA THR A 58 0.32 -5.07 -6.62
C THR A 58 0.92 -4.11 -7.64
N GLU A 59 0.23 -3.01 -7.89
CA GLU A 59 0.65 -2.01 -8.87
C GLU A 59 0.56 -0.60 -8.27
N GLY A 60 1.58 0.21 -8.50
CA GLY A 60 1.53 1.65 -8.25
C GLY A 60 0.82 2.34 -9.40
N LEU A 61 -0.41 2.80 -9.17
CA LEU A 61 -1.23 3.44 -10.21
C LEU A 61 -0.89 4.92 -10.42
N GLY A 62 -0.17 5.53 -9.45
CA GLY A 62 0.26 6.92 -9.54
C GLY A 62 -0.21 7.78 -8.38
N TYR A 63 -0.09 9.09 -8.57
CA TYR A 63 -0.32 10.11 -7.56
C TYR A 63 -1.40 11.08 -8.03
N ALA A 64 -2.22 11.53 -7.10
CA ALA A 64 -3.17 12.61 -7.32
C ALA A 64 -2.95 13.70 -6.27
N LYS A 65 -2.91 14.96 -6.70
CA LYS A 65 -2.86 16.09 -5.76
C LYS A 65 -4.16 16.19 -5.00
N ILE A 66 -4.09 16.37 -3.69
CA ILE A 66 -5.25 16.53 -2.81
C ILE A 66 -5.08 17.78 -1.93
N ASP A 67 -6.18 18.33 -1.40
CA ASP A 67 -6.14 19.49 -0.49
C ASP A 67 -5.69 19.09 0.91
N SER A 68 -4.54 18.43 1.01
CA SER A 68 -3.91 18.12 2.29
C SER A 68 -3.36 19.36 2.94
N LYS A 69 -3.61 19.52 4.25
CA LYS A 69 -3.01 20.61 5.06
C LYS A 69 -1.60 20.24 5.55
N ASN A 70 -1.14 19.04 5.30
CA ASN A 70 0.24 18.65 5.51
C ASN A 70 1.04 18.94 4.24
N GLU A 71 1.87 19.97 4.28
CA GLU A 71 2.67 20.44 3.13
C GLU A 71 3.67 19.39 2.65
N ASP A 72 4.18 18.53 3.53
CA ASP A 72 5.09 17.43 3.18
C ASP A 72 4.38 16.23 2.53
N LYS A 73 3.03 16.20 2.58
CA LYS A 73 2.24 15.08 2.11
C LYS A 73 1.02 15.54 1.28
N PRO A 74 1.28 16.16 0.11
CA PRO A 74 0.24 16.79 -0.70
C PRO A 74 -0.53 15.82 -1.60
N TYR A 75 -0.20 14.52 -1.60
CA TYR A 75 -0.76 13.57 -2.56
C TYR A 75 -1.59 12.47 -1.91
N ALA A 76 -2.55 11.96 -2.68
CA ALA A 76 -3.01 10.57 -2.59
C ALA A 76 -2.13 9.72 -3.51
N TYR A 77 -1.59 8.62 -3.01
CA TYR A 77 -0.90 7.59 -3.80
C TYR A 77 -1.85 6.40 -3.99
N LEU A 78 -2.17 6.09 -5.22
CA LEU A 78 -3.06 4.99 -5.56
C LEU A 78 -2.24 3.72 -5.73
N LYS A 79 -2.58 2.70 -4.96
CA LYS A 79 -1.97 1.37 -5.05
C LYS A 79 -3.05 0.34 -5.31
N GLY A 80 -2.92 -0.34 -6.45
CA GLY A 80 -3.79 -1.41 -6.88
C GLY A 80 -3.35 -2.76 -6.33
N PHE A 81 -4.31 -3.60 -5.97
CA PHE A 81 -4.10 -4.95 -5.49
C PHE A 81 -5.05 -5.91 -6.19
N THR A 82 -4.56 -7.05 -6.64
CA THR A 82 -5.43 -8.13 -7.11
C THR A 82 -6.24 -8.73 -5.97
N LYS A 83 -7.25 -9.51 -6.28
CA LYS A 83 -8.12 -10.14 -5.27
C LYS A 83 -7.33 -10.93 -4.22
N ASP A 84 -6.38 -11.74 -4.67
CA ASP A 84 -5.56 -12.56 -3.77
C ASP A 84 -4.63 -11.69 -2.92
N ALA A 85 -4.08 -10.64 -3.50
CA ALA A 85 -3.27 -9.68 -2.77
C ALA A 85 -4.08 -8.91 -1.71
N LEU A 86 -5.34 -8.55 -1.98
CA LEU A 86 -6.25 -7.95 -1.00
C LEU A 86 -6.60 -8.91 0.14
N ASN A 87 -6.86 -10.18 -0.17
CA ASN A 87 -7.16 -11.20 0.83
C ASN A 87 -5.99 -11.45 1.79
N ASN A 88 -4.76 -11.28 1.31
CA ASN A 88 -3.53 -11.44 2.09
C ASN A 88 -2.99 -10.12 2.66
N LEU A 89 -3.72 -9.02 2.48
CA LEU A 89 -3.29 -7.70 2.90
C LEU A 89 -3.42 -7.54 4.42
N SER A 90 -2.28 -7.33 5.09
CA SER A 90 -2.24 -7.06 6.53
C SER A 90 -2.63 -5.60 6.83
N VAL A 91 -3.91 -5.29 6.65
CA VAL A 91 -4.47 -3.96 6.93
C VAL A 91 -5.74 -4.12 7.73
N ARG A 92 -5.88 -3.35 8.80
CA ARG A 92 -7.10 -3.34 9.62
C ARG A 92 -8.13 -2.39 9.02
N VAL A 93 -9.28 -2.93 8.62
CA VAL A 93 -10.44 -2.14 8.22
C VAL A 93 -11.12 -1.60 9.48
N VAL A 94 -11.24 -0.27 9.56
CA VAL A 94 -11.88 0.45 10.67
C VAL A 94 -13.37 0.61 10.41
N LYS A 95 -13.76 0.89 9.17
CA LYS A 95 -15.14 1.02 8.72
C LYS A 95 -15.28 0.53 7.29
N GLY A 96 -16.46 -0.04 6.96
CA GLY A 96 -16.74 -0.54 5.62
C GLY A 96 -16.02 -1.85 5.30
N ARG A 97 -15.51 -1.98 4.07
CA ARG A 97 -14.86 -3.18 3.54
C ARG A 97 -13.69 -2.83 2.62
N LEU A 98 -12.92 -3.81 2.22
CA LEU A 98 -11.93 -3.68 1.14
C LEU A 98 -12.63 -3.53 -0.23
N PRO A 99 -11.93 -2.96 -1.24
CA PRO A 99 -12.49 -2.80 -2.58
C PRO A 99 -12.66 -4.16 -3.28
N GLU A 100 -13.73 -4.29 -4.06
CA GLU A 100 -14.08 -5.49 -4.84
C GLU A 100 -14.04 -5.25 -6.35
N ASN A 101 -13.96 -3.98 -6.76
CA ASN A 101 -13.87 -3.60 -8.17
C ASN A 101 -12.98 -2.35 -8.36
N THR A 102 -12.63 -2.08 -9.62
CA THR A 102 -11.67 -1.04 -10.00
C THR A 102 -12.14 0.40 -9.75
N ASN A 103 -13.43 0.62 -9.45
CA ASN A 103 -14.00 1.94 -9.14
C ASN A 103 -14.20 2.15 -7.63
N GLU A 104 -13.73 1.22 -6.82
CA GLU A 104 -13.81 1.29 -5.36
C GLU A 104 -12.44 1.57 -4.77
N ILE A 105 -12.44 2.29 -3.65
CA ILE A 105 -11.21 2.68 -2.96
C ILE A 105 -11.40 2.63 -1.45
N VAL A 106 -10.34 2.31 -0.73
CA VAL A 106 -10.27 2.54 0.72
C VAL A 106 -9.22 3.60 1.04
N ILE A 107 -9.51 4.40 2.05
CA ILE A 107 -8.67 5.52 2.47
C ILE A 107 -8.14 5.30 3.89
N PRO A 108 -6.94 5.79 4.23
CA PRO A 108 -6.37 5.61 5.55
C PRO A 108 -6.88 6.66 6.55
N THR A 109 -7.06 6.25 7.82
CA THR A 109 -7.53 7.12 8.91
C THR A 109 -6.70 8.38 9.11
N HIS A 110 -5.38 8.30 8.89
CA HIS A 110 -4.48 9.43 9.08
C HIS A 110 -4.60 10.51 8.00
N LEU A 111 -5.34 10.26 6.91
CA LEU A 111 -5.76 11.30 5.98
C LEU A 111 -6.54 12.41 6.71
N LYS A 112 -7.45 12.02 7.62
CA LYS A 112 -8.21 12.96 8.43
C LYS A 112 -7.36 13.64 9.50
N THR A 113 -6.55 12.90 10.23
CA THR A 113 -5.82 13.44 11.39
C THR A 113 -4.59 14.25 11.00
N ASN A 114 -3.89 13.85 9.95
CA ASN A 114 -2.67 14.47 9.44
C ASN A 114 -2.95 15.42 8.26
N GLY A 115 -3.72 14.96 7.27
CA GLY A 115 -4.06 15.74 6.07
C GLY A 115 -5.21 16.74 6.25
N ARG A 116 -5.97 16.64 7.36
CA ARG A 116 -7.18 17.44 7.62
C ARG A 116 -8.27 17.27 6.55
N LEU A 117 -8.28 16.17 5.82
CA LEU A 117 -9.30 15.82 4.85
C LEU A 117 -10.30 14.86 5.48
N ASP A 118 -11.56 15.28 5.60
CA ASP A 118 -12.66 14.52 6.23
C ASP A 118 -13.54 13.85 5.17
N LEU A 119 -12.94 12.94 4.39
CA LEU A 119 -13.69 12.08 3.46
C LEU A 119 -14.37 10.95 4.23
N LYS A 120 -15.59 10.60 3.81
CA LYS A 120 -16.44 9.66 4.51
C LYS A 120 -16.70 8.40 3.69
N LEU A 121 -17.12 7.35 4.39
CA LEU A 121 -17.64 6.14 3.76
C LEU A 121 -18.83 6.49 2.85
N ASN A 122 -18.83 5.92 1.65
CA ASN A 122 -19.78 6.14 0.56
C ASN A 122 -19.65 7.47 -0.20
N ASP A 123 -18.75 8.36 0.18
CA ASP A 123 -18.41 9.51 -0.66
C ASP A 123 -17.81 9.04 -2.00
N SER A 124 -17.97 9.86 -3.03
CA SER A 124 -17.26 9.71 -4.30
C SER A 124 -16.16 10.75 -4.39
N ILE A 125 -14.99 10.34 -4.85
CA ILE A 125 -13.86 11.22 -5.07
C ILE A 125 -13.35 11.07 -6.51
N THR A 126 -13.18 12.21 -7.19
CA THR A 126 -12.56 12.26 -8.51
C THR A 126 -11.12 12.69 -8.37
N LEU A 127 -10.20 11.92 -8.90
CA LEU A 127 -8.77 12.11 -8.79
C LEU A 127 -8.14 12.19 -10.18
N GLU A 128 -7.24 13.16 -10.37
CA GLU A 128 -6.37 13.25 -11.54
C GLU A 128 -5.06 12.53 -11.19
N VAL A 129 -4.97 11.27 -11.62
CA VAL A 129 -3.88 10.36 -11.27
C VAL A 129 -2.80 10.41 -12.33
N GLY A 130 -1.57 10.66 -11.92
CA GLY A 130 -0.42 10.74 -12.81
C GLY A 130 0.88 10.32 -12.15
N LYS A 131 1.98 10.45 -12.88
CA LYS A 131 3.34 10.19 -12.40
C LYS A 131 3.94 11.44 -11.79
N ARG A 132 4.68 11.28 -10.70
CA ARG A 132 5.51 12.34 -10.14
C ARG A 132 6.86 12.36 -10.86
N ILE A 133 7.28 13.52 -11.32
CA ILE A 133 8.62 13.73 -11.88
C ILE A 133 9.31 14.90 -11.19
N ASP A 134 10.64 14.85 -11.13
CA ASP A 134 11.48 15.97 -10.70
C ASP A 134 11.66 16.98 -11.83
N SER A 135 12.38 18.08 -11.55
CA SER A 135 12.70 19.11 -12.53
C SER A 135 13.57 18.64 -13.71
N LYS A 136 14.14 17.43 -13.63
CA LYS A 136 14.97 16.82 -14.69
C LYS A 136 14.17 15.76 -15.48
N GLY A 137 12.91 15.53 -15.12
CA GLY A 137 12.06 14.52 -15.74
C GLY A 137 12.24 13.10 -15.18
N SER A 138 12.99 12.93 -14.09
CA SER A 138 13.12 11.60 -13.44
C SER A 138 11.87 11.27 -12.65
N GLU A 139 11.36 10.04 -12.77
CA GLU A 139 10.20 9.57 -12.03
C GLU A 139 10.51 9.44 -10.54
N LEU A 140 9.59 9.95 -9.71
CA LEU A 140 9.68 9.93 -8.26
C LEU A 140 8.68 8.94 -7.67
N SER A 141 9.12 8.22 -6.64
CA SER A 141 8.37 7.18 -5.95
C SER A 141 7.92 7.60 -4.54
N GLN A 142 7.27 6.69 -3.80
CA GLN A 142 6.88 6.91 -2.40
C GLN A 142 8.07 7.01 -1.42
N ILE A 143 9.27 6.66 -1.83
CA ILE A 143 10.50 6.81 -1.03
C ILE A 143 11.04 8.24 -1.14
N ASP A 144 10.79 8.89 -2.29
CA ASP A 144 11.26 10.24 -2.56
C ASP A 144 10.34 11.25 -1.88
N LYS A 145 10.88 11.95 -0.88
CA LYS A 145 10.15 12.97 -0.13
C LYS A 145 9.64 14.06 -1.06
N TYR A 146 8.51 14.66 -0.72
CA TYR A 146 8.04 15.85 -1.40
C TYR A 146 9.01 17.02 -1.19
N GLN A 147 9.34 17.69 -2.28
CA GLN A 147 10.21 18.85 -2.27
C GLN A 147 9.51 20.03 -2.96
N ASN A 148 8.80 20.81 -2.18
CA ASN A 148 8.01 21.94 -2.67
C ASN A 148 8.81 22.95 -3.53
N THR A 149 10.11 23.07 -3.28
CA THR A 149 11.01 24.03 -3.97
C THR A 149 11.72 23.45 -5.19
N ALA A 150 11.62 22.14 -5.43
CA ALA A 150 12.43 21.44 -6.44
C ALA A 150 11.78 21.36 -7.84
N GLY A 151 10.60 21.98 -8.05
CA GLY A 151 9.92 21.94 -9.34
C GLY A 151 9.30 20.57 -9.70
N GLU A 152 8.90 19.80 -8.67
CA GLU A 152 8.20 18.55 -8.85
C GLU A 152 6.84 18.76 -9.53
N GLN A 153 6.49 17.91 -10.48
CA GLN A 153 5.26 17.98 -11.27
C GLN A 153 4.57 16.62 -11.36
N LEU A 154 3.23 16.65 -11.58
CA LEU A 154 2.47 15.49 -12.02
C LEU A 154 2.31 15.55 -13.54
N VAL A 155 2.59 14.42 -14.20
CA VAL A 155 2.47 14.27 -15.66
C VAL A 155 1.66 13.04 -16.00
N GLU A 156 1.27 12.90 -17.28
CA GLU A 156 0.48 11.76 -17.78
C GLU A 156 -0.81 11.52 -16.99
N MET A 157 -1.49 12.59 -16.58
CA MET A 157 -2.65 12.52 -15.71
C MET A 157 -3.88 11.93 -16.40
N GLN A 158 -4.57 11.05 -15.69
CA GLN A 158 -5.85 10.49 -16.07
C GLN A 158 -6.88 10.75 -14.96
N THR A 159 -8.05 11.21 -15.34
CA THR A 159 -9.16 11.45 -14.41
C THR A 159 -9.92 10.16 -14.14
N LYS A 160 -10.05 9.80 -12.87
CA LYS A 160 -10.83 8.64 -12.44
C LYS A 160 -11.64 8.94 -11.20
N THR A 161 -12.89 8.49 -11.20
CA THR A 161 -13.80 8.63 -10.06
C THR A 161 -13.89 7.31 -9.31
N TYR A 162 -13.75 7.39 -7.99
CA TYR A 162 -13.82 6.24 -7.09
C TYR A 162 -14.90 6.46 -6.03
N LYS A 163 -15.54 5.36 -5.63
CA LYS A 163 -16.39 5.31 -4.44
C LYS A 163 -15.56 4.86 -3.23
N ILE A 164 -15.65 5.57 -2.13
CA ILE A 164 -14.99 5.20 -0.87
C ILE A 164 -15.83 4.13 -0.19
N VAL A 165 -15.34 2.88 -0.18
CA VAL A 165 -16.03 1.72 0.38
C VAL A 165 -15.49 1.27 1.73
N GLY A 166 -14.37 1.85 2.16
CA GLY A 166 -13.80 1.55 3.46
C GLY A 166 -12.80 2.58 3.95
N ILE A 167 -12.61 2.55 5.25
CA ILE A 167 -11.60 3.33 5.97
C ILE A 167 -10.70 2.33 6.69
N ILE A 168 -9.40 2.42 6.46
CA ILE A 168 -8.40 1.52 7.01
C ILE A 168 -7.49 2.25 8.00
N GLU A 169 -6.86 1.52 8.90
CA GLU A 169 -5.72 2.07 9.64
C GLU A 169 -4.61 2.48 8.67
N ARG A 170 -3.70 3.31 9.16
CA ARG A 170 -2.51 3.62 8.39
C ARG A 170 -1.83 2.32 7.95
N PRO A 171 -1.56 2.12 6.65
CA PRO A 171 -0.81 0.97 6.19
C PRO A 171 0.56 0.84 6.86
N ALA A 172 1.06 -0.38 6.98
CA ALA A 172 2.38 -0.64 7.52
C ALA A 172 3.48 0.00 6.64
N THR A 173 4.67 0.15 7.20
CA THR A 173 5.79 0.87 6.56
C THR A 173 6.27 0.25 5.25
N ASN A 174 6.01 -1.04 5.01
CA ASN A 174 6.27 -1.69 3.73
C ASN A 174 5.32 -1.26 2.60
N ILE A 175 4.18 -0.65 2.94
CA ILE A 175 3.18 -0.13 1.98
C ILE A 175 3.27 1.40 1.91
N GLU A 176 3.42 2.05 3.06
CA GLU A 176 3.53 3.51 3.16
C GLU A 176 4.63 3.93 4.14
N TYR A 177 5.75 4.40 3.62
CA TYR A 177 6.83 4.97 4.44
C TYR A 177 6.36 6.17 5.25
N TYR A 178 6.96 6.42 6.41
CA TYR A 178 6.61 7.59 7.22
C TYR A 178 6.83 8.91 6.49
N THR A 179 7.86 8.96 5.65
CA THR A 179 8.25 10.13 4.85
C THR A 179 7.60 10.16 3.47
N ALA A 180 6.73 9.19 3.15
CA ALA A 180 6.05 9.15 1.86
C ALA A 180 5.22 10.41 1.62
N PRO A 181 5.30 11.02 0.43
CA PRO A 181 4.58 12.25 0.09
C PRO A 181 3.10 12.01 -0.22
N GLY A 182 2.69 10.76 -0.36
CA GLY A 182 1.30 10.39 -0.63
C GLY A 182 0.69 9.55 0.49
N TYR A 183 -0.57 9.81 0.83
CA TYR A 183 -1.42 8.92 1.59
C TYR A 183 -1.80 7.75 0.70
N THR A 184 -1.55 6.51 1.14
CA THR A 184 -1.84 5.34 0.31
C THR A 184 -3.33 5.02 0.31
N PHE A 185 -3.95 5.20 -0.85
CA PHE A 185 -5.30 4.77 -1.16
C PHE A 185 -5.21 3.42 -1.86
N ILE A 186 -6.00 2.44 -1.41
CA ILE A 186 -5.96 1.08 -1.94
C ILE A 186 -7.19 0.84 -2.80
N THR A 187 -6.98 0.31 -4.01
CA THR A 187 -8.02 -0.09 -4.95
C THR A 187 -7.82 -1.52 -5.43
N TYR A 188 -8.85 -2.08 -6.03
CA TYR A 188 -8.77 -3.36 -6.73
C TYR A 188 -8.21 -3.18 -8.13
N ILE A 189 -7.41 -4.13 -8.58
CA ILE A 189 -7.00 -4.28 -9.99
C ILE A 189 -7.31 -5.69 -10.48
N ASP A 190 -7.68 -5.82 -11.74
CA ASP A 190 -7.87 -7.11 -12.40
C ASP A 190 -6.51 -7.74 -12.76
N ASN A 191 -6.43 -9.07 -12.70
CA ASN A 191 -5.22 -9.82 -13.11
C ASN A 191 -4.93 -9.73 -14.63
N LYS A 192 -5.75 -9.01 -15.40
CA LYS A 192 -5.79 -9.08 -16.87
C LYS A 192 -5.61 -7.73 -17.58
N ASN A 193 -4.93 -6.77 -16.96
CA ASN A 193 -4.62 -5.53 -17.70
C ASN A 193 -3.12 -5.32 -17.77
#